data_aa4f1053387b8825061344966388b8cc
#
_entry.id   aa4f1053387b8825061344966388b8cc
#
_cell.length_a   1.000
_cell.length_b   1.000
_cell.length_c   1.000
_cell.angle_alpha   90.00
_cell.angle_beta   90.00
_cell.angle_gamma   90.00
#
_symmetry.space_group_name_H-M   'P 1'
#
loop_
_entity.id
_entity.type
_entity.pdbx_description
1 polymer ?
#
loop_
_entity_poly.entity_id
_entity_poly.type
_entity_poly.pdbx_seq_one_letter_code
_entity_poly.pdbx_strand_id
1 'polypeptide(L)'
;MTESRYRLGFLGAWGLLVVGIILAAAVATAEYQNFRDAQRLRKLTVIDRMIGSRLGPKLDVLRVAAEESEGRIEKLTSQMRDTEVKLDDSQDTDQIIVVSTAENRLSVRRAGKVVFEAVCSTGKGTSLTDASGHSMVFNTPTGKFRIVQKEENPLWSPPDWHFIEEARKKGKRLVRLDPGTKVDAATGQPMGEEVGVHAWGEPRRSGSGRYLTVRNNTVMEVGSDGRERELPPGEIIEVGGAIVVPPHGTPQRKFDKVLGKYRLNLGGGYGIHGTMYPDQLGRSVTHGCVRLGDADIEKLFAMANVGDQVLIY
;
A
#
# COMPACT_ATOMS: atom_id res chain seq x y z
N MET A 1 -84.87 -16.81 -40.95
CA MET A 1 -83.51 -17.45 -40.87
C MET A 1 -82.39 -16.53 -41.42
N THR A 2 -82.51 -15.23 -41.49
CA THR A 2 -81.54 -14.31 -42.13
C THR A 2 -80.80 -13.35 -41.14
N GLU A 3 -81.25 -13.18 -39.90
CA GLU A 3 -80.61 -12.28 -38.94
C GLU A 3 -79.38 -12.90 -38.17
N SER A 4 -79.32 -14.23 -38.11
CA SER A 4 -78.22 -14.90 -37.35
C SER A 4 -76.86 -14.89 -38.08
N ARG A 5 -76.85 -14.81 -39.42
CA ARG A 5 -75.63 -14.81 -40.23
C ARG A 5 -74.88 -13.46 -40.22
N TYR A 6 -75.56 -12.34 -40.05
CA TYR A 6 -74.97 -11.02 -40.00
C TYR A 6 -74.32 -10.76 -38.66
N ARG A 7 -74.79 -11.29 -37.54
CA ARG A 7 -74.21 -11.15 -36.20
C ARG A 7 -72.86 -11.89 -36.04
N LEU A 8 -72.71 -13.07 -36.66
CA LEU A 8 -71.45 -13.85 -36.62
C LEU A 8 -70.36 -13.17 -37.47
N GLY A 9 -70.69 -12.60 -38.60
CA GLY A 9 -69.73 -11.85 -39.46
C GLY A 9 -69.23 -10.56 -38.79
N PHE A 10 -70.13 -9.86 -38.10
CA PHE A 10 -69.78 -8.60 -37.41
C PHE A 10 -68.88 -8.85 -36.20
N LEU A 11 -69.11 -9.93 -35.40
CA LEU A 11 -68.23 -10.32 -34.27
C LEU A 11 -66.84 -10.79 -34.74
N GLY A 12 -66.78 -11.48 -35.88
CA GLY A 12 -65.48 -11.89 -36.45
C GLY A 12 -64.67 -10.74 -36.99
N ALA A 13 -65.33 -9.73 -37.62
CA ALA A 13 -64.65 -8.54 -38.12
C ALA A 13 -64.06 -7.66 -36.97
N TRP A 14 -64.81 -7.50 -35.87
CA TRP A 14 -64.30 -6.78 -34.67
C TRP A 14 -63.17 -7.56 -33.98
N GLY A 15 -63.24 -8.87 -33.91
CA GLY A 15 -62.18 -9.70 -33.37
C GLY A 15 -60.86 -9.56 -34.14
N LEU A 16 -60.94 -9.58 -35.49
CA LEU A 16 -59.76 -9.37 -36.32
C LEU A 16 -59.20 -7.95 -36.21
N LEU A 17 -60.05 -6.94 -36.05
CA LEU A 17 -59.61 -5.57 -35.84
C LEU A 17 -58.90 -5.38 -34.51
N VAL A 18 -59.38 -5.97 -33.43
CA VAL A 18 -58.74 -5.95 -32.11
C VAL A 18 -57.38 -6.66 -32.14
N VAL A 19 -57.30 -7.84 -32.77
CA VAL A 19 -56.01 -8.54 -32.95
C VAL A 19 -55.05 -7.73 -33.78
N GLY A 20 -55.49 -7.09 -34.81
CA GLY A 20 -54.67 -6.19 -35.63
C GLY A 20 -54.12 -5.01 -34.85
N ILE A 21 -54.92 -4.37 -33.98
CA ILE A 21 -54.46 -3.28 -33.09
C ILE A 21 -53.43 -3.75 -32.08
N ILE A 22 -53.67 -4.94 -31.49
CA ILE A 22 -52.69 -5.52 -30.51
C ILE A 22 -51.36 -5.82 -31.19
N LEU A 23 -51.37 -6.42 -32.37
CA LEU A 23 -50.17 -6.71 -33.14
C LEU A 23 -49.44 -5.42 -33.56
N ALA A 24 -50.16 -4.40 -34.01
CA ALA A 24 -49.58 -3.12 -34.35
C ALA A 24 -48.95 -2.42 -33.11
N ALA A 25 -49.61 -2.50 -31.95
CA ALA A 25 -49.05 -1.97 -30.71
C ALA A 25 -47.81 -2.75 -30.25
N ALA A 26 -47.81 -4.08 -30.42
CA ALA A 26 -46.64 -4.92 -30.10
C ALA A 26 -45.45 -4.60 -31.02
N VAL A 27 -45.66 -4.41 -32.30
CA VAL A 27 -44.62 -4.01 -33.26
C VAL A 27 -44.10 -2.62 -32.91
N ALA A 28 -44.99 -1.64 -32.67
CA ALA A 28 -44.58 -0.28 -32.30
C ALA A 28 -43.77 -0.23 -31.00
N THR A 29 -44.13 -1.04 -30.00
CA THR A 29 -43.35 -1.18 -28.75
C THR A 29 -41.97 -1.80 -28.99
N ALA A 30 -41.90 -2.84 -29.82
CA ALA A 30 -40.62 -3.48 -30.19
C ALA A 30 -39.71 -2.51 -30.97
N GLU A 31 -40.24 -1.76 -31.92
CA GLU A 31 -39.49 -0.72 -32.67
C GLU A 31 -39.01 0.42 -31.75
N TYR A 32 -39.84 0.85 -30.81
CA TYR A 32 -39.45 1.87 -29.82
C TYR A 32 -38.35 1.36 -28.88
N GLN A 33 -38.40 0.11 -28.44
CA GLN A 33 -37.35 -0.51 -27.64
C GLN A 33 -36.04 -0.62 -28.43
N ASN A 34 -36.08 -1.09 -29.66
CA ASN A 34 -34.92 -1.18 -30.55
C ASN A 34 -34.30 0.20 -30.81
N PHE A 35 -35.13 1.22 -31.01
CA PHE A 35 -34.63 2.60 -31.16
C PHE A 35 -33.94 3.13 -29.90
N ARG A 36 -34.52 2.88 -28.72
CA ARG A 36 -33.90 3.24 -27.44
C ARG A 36 -32.57 2.53 -27.22
N ASP A 37 -32.50 1.25 -27.52
CA ASP A 37 -31.28 0.44 -27.35
C ASP A 37 -30.22 0.87 -28.36
N ALA A 38 -30.58 1.18 -29.59
CA ALA A 38 -29.66 1.75 -30.57
C ALA A 38 -29.12 3.12 -30.13
N GLN A 39 -29.93 3.97 -29.50
CA GLN A 39 -29.44 5.24 -28.91
C GLN A 39 -28.49 5.03 -27.73
N ARG A 40 -28.77 4.03 -26.85
CA ARG A 40 -27.87 3.67 -25.75
C ARG A 40 -26.53 3.17 -26.27
N LEU A 41 -26.55 2.28 -27.27
CA LEU A 41 -25.33 1.76 -27.90
C LEU A 41 -24.49 2.87 -28.54
N ARG A 42 -25.12 3.82 -29.24
CA ARG A 42 -24.42 4.98 -29.81
C ARG A 42 -23.75 5.84 -28.74
N LYS A 43 -24.43 6.10 -27.60
CA LYS A 43 -23.82 6.83 -26.47
C LYS A 43 -22.62 6.07 -25.88
N LEU A 44 -22.73 4.76 -25.67
CA LEU A 44 -21.64 3.92 -25.17
C LEU A 44 -20.43 3.93 -26.12
N THR A 45 -20.67 3.82 -27.43
CA THR A 45 -19.62 3.85 -28.45
C THR A 45 -18.88 5.20 -28.46
N VAL A 46 -19.60 6.30 -28.27
CA VAL A 46 -18.99 7.65 -28.18
C VAL A 46 -18.14 7.77 -26.92
N ILE A 47 -18.65 7.29 -25.78
CA ILE A 47 -17.91 7.30 -24.51
C ILE A 47 -16.66 6.43 -24.62
N ASP A 48 -16.79 5.23 -25.17
CA ASP A 48 -15.65 4.31 -25.36
C ASP A 48 -14.58 4.92 -26.26
N ARG A 49 -14.98 5.57 -27.36
CA ARG A 49 -14.08 6.30 -28.25
C ARG A 49 -13.40 7.48 -27.55
N MET A 50 -14.13 8.23 -26.71
CA MET A 50 -13.56 9.35 -25.95
C MET A 50 -12.59 8.85 -24.87
N ILE A 51 -12.89 7.77 -24.19
CA ILE A 51 -12.01 7.14 -23.21
C ILE A 51 -10.76 6.61 -23.92
N GLY A 52 -10.92 5.87 -25.00
CA GLY A 52 -9.81 5.32 -25.79
C GLY A 52 -8.88 6.42 -26.33
N SER A 53 -9.42 7.52 -26.86
CA SER A 53 -8.61 8.61 -27.38
C SER A 53 -7.86 9.42 -26.30
N ARG A 54 -8.38 9.49 -25.07
CA ARG A 54 -7.74 10.22 -23.95
C ARG A 54 -6.77 9.36 -23.15
N LEU A 55 -7.11 8.10 -22.94
CA LEU A 55 -6.34 7.19 -22.09
C LEU A 55 -5.36 6.32 -22.89
N GLY A 56 -5.66 6.01 -24.16
CA GLY A 56 -4.80 5.19 -25.02
C GLY A 56 -3.35 5.67 -25.02
N PRO A 57 -3.07 6.94 -25.41
CA PRO A 57 -1.69 7.45 -25.43
C PRO A 57 -0.99 7.41 -24.06
N LYS A 58 -1.74 7.60 -22.97
CA LYS A 58 -1.18 7.53 -21.61
C LYS A 58 -0.85 6.08 -21.21
N LEU A 59 -1.71 5.14 -21.59
CA LEU A 59 -1.48 3.71 -21.37
C LEU A 59 -0.28 3.21 -22.18
N ASP A 60 -0.12 3.66 -23.42
CA ASP A 60 1.04 3.32 -24.25
C ASP A 60 2.35 3.84 -23.65
N VAL A 61 2.37 5.08 -23.14
CA VAL A 61 3.55 5.63 -22.45
C VAL A 61 3.87 4.84 -21.18
N LEU A 62 2.86 4.50 -20.39
CA LEU A 62 3.05 3.70 -19.18
C LEU A 62 3.51 2.28 -19.49
N ARG A 63 3.03 1.69 -20.57
CA ARG A 63 3.46 0.37 -21.03
C ARG A 63 4.92 0.37 -21.45
N VAL A 64 5.36 1.34 -22.24
CA VAL A 64 6.75 1.50 -22.63
C VAL A 64 7.64 1.71 -21.40
N ALA A 65 7.22 2.57 -20.47
CA ALA A 65 7.97 2.79 -19.23
C ALA A 65 8.04 1.54 -18.33
N ALA A 66 6.98 0.72 -18.33
CA ALA A 66 6.97 -0.57 -17.62
C ALA A 66 7.95 -1.57 -18.28
N GLU A 67 7.91 -1.71 -19.60
CA GLU A 67 8.82 -2.57 -20.36
C GLU A 67 10.31 -2.15 -20.17
N GLU A 68 10.59 -0.84 -20.18
CA GLU A 68 11.94 -0.34 -19.86
C GLU A 68 12.36 -0.64 -18.42
N SER A 69 11.44 -0.51 -17.46
CA SER A 69 11.73 -0.81 -16.05
C SER A 69 11.97 -2.30 -15.83
N GLU A 70 11.20 -3.17 -16.46
CA GLU A 70 11.39 -4.61 -16.43
C GLU A 70 12.76 -5.01 -17.02
N GLY A 71 13.13 -4.48 -18.17
CA GLY A 71 14.45 -4.71 -18.77
C GLY A 71 15.60 -4.20 -17.90
N ARG A 72 15.40 -3.08 -17.19
CA ARG A 72 16.38 -2.56 -16.22
C ARG A 72 16.50 -3.47 -14.99
N ILE A 73 15.38 -3.98 -14.47
CA ILE A 73 15.35 -4.94 -13.37
C ILE A 73 16.07 -6.23 -13.75
N GLU A 74 15.80 -6.77 -14.93
CA GLU A 74 16.44 -7.99 -15.42
C GLU A 74 17.96 -7.83 -15.55
N LYS A 75 18.41 -6.71 -16.12
CA LYS A 75 19.83 -6.37 -16.23
C LYS A 75 20.50 -6.20 -14.86
N LEU A 76 19.86 -5.51 -13.92
CA LEU A 76 20.38 -5.35 -12.56
C LEU A 76 20.41 -6.69 -11.83
N THR A 77 19.40 -7.53 -12.00
CA THR A 77 19.34 -8.88 -11.41
C THR A 77 20.45 -9.77 -11.96
N SER A 78 20.73 -9.69 -13.26
CA SER A 78 21.87 -10.40 -13.90
C SER A 78 23.20 -9.90 -13.33
N GLN A 79 23.42 -8.58 -13.25
CA GLN A 79 24.63 -8.00 -12.68
C GLN A 79 24.81 -8.36 -11.20
N MET A 80 23.72 -8.43 -10.43
CA MET A 80 23.75 -8.90 -9.05
C MET A 80 24.18 -10.36 -8.96
N ARG A 81 23.63 -11.25 -9.79
CA ARG A 81 24.05 -12.67 -9.85
C ARG A 81 25.53 -12.83 -10.21
N ASP A 82 26.00 -12.09 -11.21
CA ASP A 82 27.40 -12.14 -11.63
C ASP A 82 28.34 -11.62 -10.53
N THR A 83 27.87 -10.64 -9.75
CA THR A 83 28.61 -10.11 -8.60
C THR A 83 28.56 -11.07 -7.41
N GLU A 84 27.42 -11.73 -7.16
CA GLU A 84 27.28 -12.77 -6.14
C GLU A 84 28.19 -13.98 -6.43
N VAL A 85 28.25 -14.44 -7.67
CA VAL A 85 29.14 -15.53 -8.06
C VAL A 85 30.61 -15.15 -7.83
N LYS A 86 31.01 -13.91 -8.18
CA LYS A 86 32.38 -13.42 -7.94
C LYS A 86 32.70 -13.22 -6.46
N LEU A 87 31.70 -12.87 -5.63
CA LEU A 87 31.85 -12.76 -4.17
C LEU A 87 31.91 -14.14 -3.51
N ASP A 88 31.20 -15.12 -4.01
CA ASP A 88 31.22 -16.50 -3.51
C ASP A 88 32.58 -17.17 -3.74
N ASP A 89 33.26 -16.84 -4.86
CA ASP A 89 34.60 -17.31 -5.14
C ASP A 89 35.72 -16.57 -4.36
N SER A 90 35.41 -15.39 -3.80
CA SER A 90 36.41 -14.53 -3.15
C SER A 90 36.37 -14.49 -1.63
N GLN A 91 35.33 -15.05 -0.99
CA GLN A 91 35.16 -15.05 0.45
C GLN A 91 34.88 -16.46 0.99
N ASP A 92 35.95 -17.17 1.26
CA ASP A 92 35.98 -18.31 2.18
C ASP A 92 35.77 -17.79 3.63
N THR A 93 34.64 -17.12 3.87
CA THR A 93 34.22 -16.87 5.25
C THR A 93 33.43 -18.08 5.69
N ASP A 94 34.10 -18.97 6.37
CA ASP A 94 33.54 -20.12 7.10
C ASP A 94 32.39 -19.76 8.06
N GLN A 95 31.96 -18.47 8.07
CA GLN A 95 30.94 -17.97 8.98
C GLN A 95 29.56 -17.88 8.32
N ILE A 96 28.59 -18.52 8.96
CA ILE A 96 27.18 -18.45 8.57
C ILE A 96 26.30 -18.09 9.78
N ILE A 97 25.37 -17.17 9.58
CA ILE A 97 24.32 -16.86 10.58
C ILE A 97 23.09 -17.69 10.20
N VAL A 98 22.56 -18.43 11.17
CA VAL A 98 21.42 -19.32 10.95
C VAL A 98 20.28 -18.89 11.86
N VAL A 99 19.09 -18.68 11.30
CA VAL A 99 17.87 -18.30 12.03
C VAL A 99 16.83 -19.39 11.85
N SER A 100 16.39 -19.99 12.96
CA SER A 100 15.24 -20.87 13.00
C SER A 100 14.00 -20.06 13.39
N THR A 101 13.05 -19.92 12.47
CA THR A 101 11.79 -19.20 12.72
C THR A 101 10.85 -20.01 13.62
N ALA A 102 10.92 -21.33 13.53
CA ALA A 102 10.12 -22.24 14.35
C ALA A 102 10.54 -22.22 15.84
N GLU A 103 11.85 -22.11 16.10
CA GLU A 103 12.40 -22.10 17.44
C GLU A 103 12.62 -20.69 18.01
N ASN A 104 12.49 -19.66 17.17
CA ASN A 104 12.85 -18.28 17.50
C ASN A 104 14.28 -18.18 18.05
N ARG A 105 15.22 -18.82 17.35
CA ARG A 105 16.64 -18.85 17.70
C ARG A 105 17.52 -18.43 16.54
N LEU A 106 18.60 -17.73 16.88
CA LEU A 106 19.67 -17.36 15.98
C LEU A 106 20.97 -17.98 16.46
N SER A 107 21.74 -18.56 15.55
CA SER A 107 23.10 -19.03 15.84
C SER A 107 24.09 -18.54 14.79
N VAL A 108 25.34 -18.30 15.22
CA VAL A 108 26.48 -18.08 14.33
C VAL A 108 27.35 -19.33 14.31
N ARG A 109 27.64 -19.81 13.13
CA ARG A 109 28.49 -20.99 12.93
C ARG A 109 29.76 -20.59 12.20
N ARG A 110 30.90 -21.17 12.63
CA ARG A 110 32.20 -21.10 11.96
C ARG A 110 32.74 -22.50 11.81
N ALA A 111 33.19 -22.89 10.63
CA ALA A 111 33.67 -24.27 10.35
C ALA A 111 32.68 -25.32 10.89
N GLY A 112 31.38 -25.15 10.72
CA GLY A 112 30.32 -26.03 11.18
C GLY A 112 30.01 -26.00 12.69
N LYS A 113 30.83 -25.32 13.51
CA LYS A 113 30.62 -25.24 14.97
C LYS A 113 29.85 -23.99 15.34
N VAL A 114 28.91 -24.13 16.29
CA VAL A 114 28.19 -22.97 16.86
C VAL A 114 29.15 -22.21 17.77
N VAL A 115 29.37 -20.94 17.46
CA VAL A 115 30.24 -20.00 18.20
C VAL A 115 29.44 -18.95 18.97
N PHE A 116 28.18 -18.76 18.61
CA PHE A 116 27.26 -17.86 19.29
C PHE A 116 25.82 -18.36 19.10
N GLU A 117 24.98 -18.18 20.09
CA GLU A 117 23.55 -18.49 20.04
C GLU A 117 22.77 -17.47 20.86
N ALA A 118 21.59 -17.06 20.35
CA ALA A 118 20.70 -16.11 20.99
C ALA A 118 19.23 -16.45 20.72
N VAL A 119 18.36 -16.04 21.65
CA VAL A 119 16.92 -16.04 21.45
C VAL A 119 16.55 -14.84 20.59
N CYS A 120 15.73 -15.07 19.59
CA CYS A 120 15.26 -14.00 18.70
C CYS A 120 13.72 -13.96 18.62
N SER A 121 13.17 -12.91 18.03
CA SER A 121 11.77 -12.87 17.62
C SER A 121 11.68 -12.77 16.11
N THR A 122 10.68 -13.43 15.55
CA THR A 122 10.45 -13.53 14.10
C THR A 122 9.05 -13.07 13.72
N GLY A 123 8.72 -13.14 12.43
CA GLY A 123 7.44 -12.70 11.88
C GLY A 123 6.23 -13.43 12.45
N LYS A 124 5.17 -12.67 12.71
CA LYS A 124 3.95 -13.17 13.40
C LYS A 124 3.04 -14.06 12.51
N GLY A 125 3.33 -14.19 11.23
CA GLY A 125 2.57 -15.03 10.30
C GLY A 125 1.17 -14.53 9.96
N THR A 126 0.74 -13.39 10.49
CA THR A 126 -0.58 -12.81 10.20
C THR A 126 -0.53 -11.89 9.00
N SER A 127 -1.70 -11.57 8.47
CA SER A 127 -1.83 -10.59 7.37
C SER A 127 -2.58 -9.33 7.82
N LEU A 128 -2.29 -8.24 7.13
CA LEU A 128 -3.01 -6.98 7.24
C LEU A 128 -3.51 -6.60 5.84
N THR A 129 -4.82 -6.38 5.71
CA THR A 129 -5.40 -5.88 4.46
C THR A 129 -5.72 -4.41 4.64
N ASP A 130 -5.26 -3.57 3.72
CA ASP A 130 -5.56 -2.14 3.71
C ASP A 130 -6.95 -1.83 3.13
N ALA A 131 -7.31 -0.55 3.09
CA ALA A 131 -8.62 -0.11 2.58
C ALA A 131 -8.78 -0.31 1.05
N SER A 132 -7.68 -0.49 0.32
CA SER A 132 -7.69 -0.79 -1.13
C SER A 132 -7.80 -2.28 -1.44
N GLY A 133 -7.79 -3.15 -0.41
CA GLY A 133 -7.83 -4.60 -0.54
C GLY A 133 -6.44 -5.24 -0.71
N HIS A 134 -5.36 -4.46 -0.67
CA HIS A 134 -4.01 -5.00 -0.71
C HIS A 134 -3.66 -5.68 0.62
N SER A 135 -3.27 -6.95 0.55
CA SER A 135 -2.92 -7.75 1.74
C SER A 135 -1.41 -7.89 1.88
N MET A 136 -0.91 -7.56 3.06
CA MET A 136 0.49 -7.71 3.44
C MET A 136 0.62 -8.84 4.46
N VAL A 137 1.52 -9.80 4.20
CA VAL A 137 1.78 -10.93 5.09
C VAL A 137 3.06 -10.66 5.88
N PHE A 138 3.01 -10.85 7.18
CA PHE A 138 4.09 -10.54 8.11
C PHE A 138 4.90 -11.77 8.52
N ASN A 139 5.50 -12.42 7.52
CA ASN A 139 6.42 -13.53 7.74
C ASN A 139 7.87 -13.06 7.70
N THR A 140 8.73 -13.67 8.51
CA THR A 140 10.17 -13.62 8.26
C THR A 140 10.45 -14.45 7.01
N PRO A 141 11.05 -13.87 5.96
CA PRO A 141 11.30 -14.60 4.73
C PRO A 141 12.32 -15.72 4.97
N THR A 142 12.05 -16.90 4.43
CA THR A 142 12.96 -18.04 4.48
C THR A 142 13.88 -18.07 3.27
N GLY A 143 15.06 -18.66 3.41
CA GLY A 143 16.04 -18.80 2.33
C GLY A 143 17.43 -18.31 2.71
N LYS A 144 18.25 -18.07 1.69
CA LYS A 144 19.63 -17.57 1.83
C LYS A 144 19.66 -16.07 1.59
N PHE A 145 20.20 -15.34 2.53
CA PHE A 145 20.43 -13.90 2.47
C PHE A 145 21.89 -13.59 2.69
N ARG A 146 22.27 -12.33 2.48
CA ARG A 146 23.59 -11.80 2.86
C ARG A 146 23.39 -10.48 3.62
N ILE A 147 24.30 -10.17 4.51
CA ILE A 147 24.37 -8.85 5.13
C ILE A 147 24.83 -7.85 4.08
N VAL A 148 23.93 -6.93 3.70
CA VAL A 148 24.24 -5.90 2.70
C VAL A 148 24.79 -4.61 3.34
N GLN A 149 24.47 -4.38 4.61
CA GLN A 149 24.92 -3.20 5.35
C GLN A 149 24.84 -3.44 6.85
N LYS A 150 25.74 -2.80 7.60
CA LYS A 150 25.74 -2.71 9.06
C LYS A 150 25.43 -1.27 9.46
N GLU A 151 24.50 -1.08 10.37
CA GLU A 151 24.01 0.25 10.77
C GLU A 151 24.08 0.38 12.28
N GLU A 152 24.69 1.49 12.76
CA GLU A 152 24.68 1.89 14.17
C GLU A 152 23.64 3.00 14.37
N ASN A 153 22.88 2.93 15.45
CA ASN A 153 21.78 3.83 15.77
C ASN A 153 20.81 4.03 14.58
N PRO A 154 20.31 2.94 14.01
CA PRO A 154 19.49 2.99 12.80
C PRO A 154 18.18 3.73 13.06
N LEU A 155 17.79 4.60 12.13
CA LEU A 155 16.47 5.21 12.13
C LEU A 155 15.48 4.28 11.39
N TRP A 156 14.35 4.01 12.01
CA TRP A 156 13.28 3.26 11.36
C TRP A 156 12.35 4.18 10.60
N SER A 157 12.20 3.95 9.31
CA SER A 157 11.19 4.60 8.48
C SER A 157 10.05 3.62 8.23
N PRO A 158 8.95 3.69 9.01
CA PRO A 158 7.88 2.71 8.95
C PRO A 158 7.18 2.72 7.58
N PRO A 159 6.89 1.54 7.03
CA PRO A 159 5.94 1.41 5.94
C PRO A 159 4.51 1.82 6.38
N ASP A 160 3.62 2.00 5.41
CA ASP A 160 2.26 2.47 5.67
C ASP A 160 1.45 1.56 6.60
N TRP A 161 1.72 0.25 6.59
CA TRP A 161 1.03 -0.70 7.47
C TRP A 161 1.15 -0.33 8.96
N HIS A 162 2.24 0.29 9.37
CA HIS A 162 2.42 0.74 10.75
C HIS A 162 1.35 1.76 11.15
N PHE A 163 1.12 2.74 10.31
CA PHE A 163 0.09 3.77 10.56
C PHE A 163 -1.32 3.17 10.47
N ILE A 164 -1.54 2.18 9.59
CA ILE A 164 -2.81 1.45 9.50
C ILE A 164 -3.08 0.67 10.79
N GLU A 165 -2.08 -0.03 11.33
CA GLU A 165 -2.22 -0.75 12.61
C GLU A 165 -2.48 0.22 13.77
N GLU A 166 -1.75 1.34 13.85
CA GLU A 166 -1.96 2.35 14.88
C GLU A 166 -3.35 2.99 14.78
N ALA A 167 -3.82 3.28 13.57
CA ALA A 167 -5.16 3.80 13.36
C ALA A 167 -6.24 2.80 13.83
N ARG A 168 -6.10 1.52 13.46
CA ARG A 168 -7.01 0.45 13.89
C ARG A 168 -7.01 0.25 15.41
N LYS A 169 -5.82 0.19 16.02
CA LYS A 169 -5.64 0.03 17.45
C LYS A 169 -6.31 1.15 18.27
N LYS A 170 -6.27 2.38 17.75
CA LYS A 170 -6.84 3.57 18.39
C LYS A 170 -8.27 3.88 17.94
N GLY A 171 -8.86 3.10 17.03
CA GLY A 171 -10.19 3.36 16.45
C GLY A 171 -10.26 4.67 15.68
N LYS A 172 -9.14 5.10 15.07
CA LYS A 172 -9.03 6.36 14.34
C LYS A 172 -9.04 6.15 12.84
N ARG A 173 -9.41 7.20 12.10
CA ARG A 173 -9.30 7.21 10.64
C ARG A 173 -7.83 7.34 10.24
N LEU A 174 -7.51 6.90 9.03
CA LEU A 174 -6.20 7.09 8.41
C LEU A 174 -6.29 8.17 7.34
N VAL A 175 -5.35 9.11 7.33
CA VAL A 175 -5.26 10.16 6.31
C VAL A 175 -3.82 10.26 5.82
N ARG A 176 -3.63 10.24 4.50
CA ARG A 176 -2.31 10.50 3.89
C ARG A 176 -2.10 11.99 3.73
N LEU A 177 -0.89 12.43 4.03
CA LEU A 177 -0.46 13.81 3.79
C LEU A 177 0.57 13.80 2.65
N ASP A 178 0.09 13.97 1.43
CA ASP A 178 0.97 14.03 0.26
C ASP A 178 1.54 15.45 0.06
N PRO A 179 2.72 15.59 -0.58
CA PRO A 179 3.23 16.91 -0.95
C PRO A 179 2.21 17.71 -1.77
N GLY A 180 1.97 18.96 -1.39
CA GLY A 180 0.97 19.83 -2.03
C GLY A 180 -0.45 19.68 -1.50
N THR A 181 -0.71 18.71 -0.62
CA THR A 181 -2.01 18.57 0.05
C THR A 181 -2.02 19.25 1.42
N LYS A 182 -3.24 19.45 1.94
CA LYS A 182 -3.47 19.99 3.29
C LYS A 182 -4.44 19.09 4.04
N VAL A 183 -4.24 18.94 5.34
CA VAL A 183 -5.15 18.22 6.24
C VAL A 183 -5.58 19.19 7.35
N ASP A 184 -6.87 19.42 7.50
CA ASP A 184 -7.41 20.29 8.57
C ASP A 184 -7.10 19.69 9.94
N ALA A 185 -6.50 20.49 10.82
CA ALA A 185 -6.03 20.01 12.11
C ALA A 185 -7.16 19.74 13.12
N ALA A 186 -8.34 20.34 12.95
CA ALA A 186 -9.46 20.09 13.84
C ALA A 186 -10.28 18.88 13.43
N THR A 187 -10.47 18.67 12.13
CA THR A 187 -11.33 17.60 11.61
C THR A 187 -10.56 16.38 11.13
N GLY A 188 -9.24 16.52 10.86
CA GLY A 188 -8.42 15.48 10.24
C GLY A 188 -8.92 15.10 8.84
N GLN A 189 -9.58 16.02 8.13
CA GLN A 189 -10.04 15.80 6.76
C GLN A 189 -9.05 16.42 5.77
N PRO A 190 -8.84 15.80 4.59
CA PRO A 190 -8.15 16.46 3.51
C PRO A 190 -8.89 17.76 3.15
N MET A 191 -8.14 18.84 3.03
CA MET A 191 -8.67 20.10 2.53
C MET A 191 -8.55 20.04 1.01
N GLY A 192 -9.68 20.09 0.28
CA GLY A 192 -9.67 20.20 -1.17
C GLY A 192 -9.00 21.50 -1.64
N GLU A 193 -8.40 21.50 -2.82
CA GLU A 193 -8.23 22.75 -3.57
C GLU A 193 -9.61 23.40 -3.66
N GLU A 194 -9.67 24.71 -3.51
CA GLU A 194 -10.92 25.48 -3.65
C GLU A 194 -11.53 25.19 -5.03
N VAL A 195 -12.37 24.16 -5.12
CA VAL A 195 -13.13 23.88 -6.32
C VAL A 195 -14.35 24.76 -6.33
N GLY A 196 -14.24 25.82 -7.12
CA GLY A 196 -15.39 26.42 -7.77
C GLY A 196 -16.33 27.22 -6.86
N VAL A 197 -16.41 28.48 -7.19
CA VAL A 197 -17.45 29.44 -6.81
C VAL A 197 -18.82 28.79 -6.98
N HIS A 198 -19.47 28.41 -5.88
CA HIS A 198 -20.90 28.19 -5.92
C HIS A 198 -21.60 29.55 -6.03
N ALA A 199 -22.47 29.69 -7.01
CA ALA A 199 -23.12 30.93 -7.46
C ALA A 199 -23.99 31.65 -6.42
N TRP A 200 -24.06 31.18 -5.19
CA TRP A 200 -24.85 31.77 -4.10
C TRP A 200 -24.20 31.50 -2.77
N GLY A 201 -23.54 32.48 -2.21
CA GLY A 201 -23.19 32.49 -0.81
C GLY A 201 -21.70 32.34 -0.52
N GLU A 202 -21.31 32.94 0.57
CA GLU A 202 -19.97 33.06 1.11
C GLU A 202 -19.19 31.74 1.15
N PRO A 203 -17.85 31.75 0.95
CA PRO A 203 -17.05 30.56 1.09
C PRO A 203 -17.22 30.01 2.52
N ARG A 204 -17.84 28.85 2.65
CA ARG A 204 -17.79 28.11 3.93
C ARG A 204 -16.31 27.80 4.19
N ARG A 205 -15.68 28.59 5.02
CA ARG A 205 -14.42 28.20 5.69
C ARG A 205 -14.76 27.04 6.61
N SER A 206 -14.80 25.84 6.02
CA SER A 206 -14.93 24.61 6.77
C SER A 206 -13.54 24.26 7.28
N GLY A 207 -13.23 24.66 8.50
CA GLY A 207 -11.99 24.28 9.15
C GLY A 207 -11.60 25.26 10.26
N SER A 208 -10.76 24.80 11.18
CA SER A 208 -10.22 25.61 12.29
C SER A 208 -9.29 26.74 11.85
N GLY A 209 -9.02 26.86 10.56
CA GLY A 209 -7.95 27.71 10.02
C GLY A 209 -6.55 27.17 10.29
N ARG A 210 -6.44 26.06 11.03
CA ARG A 210 -5.18 25.33 11.27
C ARG A 210 -5.13 24.08 10.41
N TYR A 211 -3.99 23.82 9.78
CA TYR A 211 -3.84 22.65 8.91
C TYR A 211 -2.40 22.13 8.90
N LEU A 212 -2.26 20.86 8.51
CA LEU A 212 -0.99 20.23 8.23
C LEU A 212 -0.69 20.29 6.74
N THR A 213 0.55 20.50 6.39
CA THR A 213 1.05 20.46 5.01
C THR A 213 2.51 20.00 4.98
N VAL A 214 3.04 19.71 3.78
CA VAL A 214 4.45 19.36 3.60
C VAL A 214 5.17 20.52 2.90
N ARG A 215 6.24 21.02 3.52
CA ARG A 215 7.14 22.03 2.94
C ARG A 215 8.58 21.61 3.13
N ASN A 216 9.38 21.73 2.11
CA ASN A 216 10.80 21.36 2.14
C ASN A 216 11.04 19.97 2.74
N ASN A 217 10.23 19.00 2.32
CA ASN A 217 10.26 17.62 2.82
C ASN A 217 10.04 17.49 4.35
N THR A 218 9.33 18.42 4.97
CA THR A 218 9.03 18.46 6.41
C THR A 218 7.54 18.67 6.61
N VAL A 219 6.94 17.99 7.59
CA VAL A 219 5.53 18.20 7.95
C VAL A 219 5.43 19.43 8.86
N MET A 220 4.66 20.40 8.40
CA MET A 220 4.42 21.67 9.07
C MET A 220 2.97 21.74 9.55
N GLU A 221 2.76 22.26 10.73
CA GLU A 221 1.46 22.77 11.18
C GLU A 221 1.40 24.27 10.90
N VAL A 222 0.37 24.70 10.20
CA VAL A 222 0.11 26.12 9.91
C VAL A 222 -1.03 26.56 10.82
N GLY A 223 -0.80 27.56 11.63
CA GLY A 223 -1.79 28.16 12.52
C GLY A 223 -2.83 29.01 11.76
N SER A 224 -3.92 29.34 12.41
CA SER A 224 -4.94 30.28 11.89
C SER A 224 -4.40 31.70 11.68
N ASP A 225 -3.30 32.04 12.33
CA ASP A 225 -2.56 33.30 12.18
C ASP A 225 -1.50 33.24 11.08
N GLY A 226 -1.41 32.11 10.36
CA GLY A 226 -0.42 31.87 9.31
C GLY A 226 0.97 31.48 9.81
N ARG A 227 1.19 31.39 11.12
CA ARG A 227 2.47 30.92 11.67
C ARG A 227 2.67 29.44 11.39
N GLU A 228 3.88 29.10 11.02
CA GLU A 228 4.27 27.74 10.71
C GLU A 228 5.12 27.15 11.84
N ARG A 229 4.83 25.91 12.18
CA ARG A 229 5.59 25.13 13.17
C ARG A 229 5.91 23.76 12.59
N GLU A 230 7.17 23.37 12.64
CA GLU A 230 7.59 22.01 12.32
C GLU A 230 7.05 21.05 13.38
N LEU A 231 6.50 19.91 12.94
CA LEU A 231 6.13 18.83 13.86
C LEU A 231 7.36 18.03 14.27
N PRO A 232 7.37 17.50 15.51
CA PRO A 232 8.50 16.70 15.98
C PRO A 232 8.69 15.45 15.11
N PRO A 233 9.96 15.02 14.90
CA PRO A 233 10.24 13.79 14.19
C PRO A 233 9.88 12.56 15.02
N GLY A 234 9.56 11.43 14.34
CA GLY A 234 9.43 10.13 14.96
C GLY A 234 8.24 9.98 15.92
N GLU A 235 7.21 10.78 15.73
CA GLU A 235 5.96 10.68 16.49
C GLU A 235 4.77 10.39 15.59
N ILE A 236 3.78 9.67 16.14
CA ILE A 236 2.50 9.48 15.45
C ILE A 236 1.72 10.79 15.46
N ILE A 237 1.47 11.32 14.28
CA ILE A 237 0.72 12.56 14.09
C ILE A 237 -0.77 12.24 14.18
N GLU A 238 -1.44 12.85 15.15
CA GLU A 238 -2.87 12.70 15.38
C GLU A 238 -3.57 14.04 15.31
N VAL A 239 -4.55 14.18 14.41
CA VAL A 239 -5.34 15.39 14.25
C VAL A 239 -6.80 15.03 13.93
N GLY A 240 -7.74 15.71 14.56
CA GLY A 240 -9.19 15.60 14.24
C GLY A 240 -9.74 14.17 14.24
N GLY A 241 -9.25 13.29 15.13
CA GLY A 241 -9.65 11.88 15.16
C GLY A 241 -9.07 11.03 14.03
N ALA A 242 -8.03 11.51 13.37
CA ALA A 242 -7.30 10.79 12.34
C ALA A 242 -5.82 10.62 12.70
N ILE A 243 -5.22 9.52 12.24
CA ILE A 243 -3.78 9.33 12.17
C ILE A 243 -3.32 9.76 10.78
N VAL A 244 -2.33 10.65 10.75
CA VAL A 244 -1.74 11.16 9.52
C VAL A 244 -0.52 10.34 9.15
N VAL A 245 -0.48 9.87 7.90
CA VAL A 245 0.69 9.20 7.32
C VAL A 245 1.57 10.26 6.67
N PRO A 246 2.75 10.55 7.24
CA PRO A 246 3.69 11.49 6.63
C PRO A 246 4.30 10.89 5.35
N PRO A 247 4.70 11.72 4.37
CA PRO A 247 5.40 11.24 3.19
C PRO A 247 6.71 10.53 3.52
N HIS A 248 7.11 9.61 2.65
CA HIS A 248 8.44 9.00 2.75
C HIS A 248 9.54 10.06 2.69
N GLY A 249 10.58 9.88 3.49
CA GLY A 249 11.73 10.77 3.54
C GLY A 249 11.61 11.97 4.49
N THR A 250 10.39 12.28 4.97
CA THR A 250 10.23 13.36 5.97
C THR A 250 10.83 12.96 7.32
N PRO A 251 11.36 13.91 8.11
CA PRO A 251 11.83 13.66 9.48
C PRO A 251 10.74 13.03 10.36
N GLN A 252 9.48 13.45 10.20
CA GLN A 252 8.35 12.96 10.97
C GLN A 252 8.04 11.47 10.74
N ARG A 253 8.55 10.89 9.64
CA ARG A 253 8.47 9.45 9.36
C ARG A 253 9.72 8.68 9.77
N LYS A 254 10.60 9.25 10.57
CA LYS A 254 11.84 8.62 11.05
C LYS A 254 11.78 8.44 12.56
N PHE A 255 11.72 7.20 13.01
CA PHE A 255 11.63 6.84 14.42
C PHE A 255 12.98 6.33 14.91
N ASP A 256 13.46 6.90 15.99
CA ASP A 256 14.69 6.46 16.67
C ASP A 256 14.40 5.27 17.62
N LYS A 257 15.43 4.55 18.01
CA LYS A 257 15.43 3.48 19.03
C LYS A 257 14.56 2.25 18.72
N VAL A 258 13.64 2.30 17.77
CA VAL A 258 12.74 1.16 17.44
C VAL A 258 13.51 -0.08 17.02
N LEU A 259 14.62 0.10 16.31
CA LEU A 259 15.49 -0.97 15.82
C LEU A 259 16.64 -1.30 16.79
N GLY A 260 16.65 -0.72 18.00
CA GLY A 260 17.76 -0.82 18.93
C GLY A 260 19.01 -0.09 18.45
N LYS A 261 20.17 -0.43 19.05
CA LYS A 261 21.43 0.24 18.77
C LYS A 261 22.08 -0.20 17.45
N TYR A 262 21.82 -1.44 17.01
CA TYR A 262 22.48 -2.05 15.85
C TYR A 262 21.48 -2.73 14.92
N ARG A 263 21.77 -2.67 13.62
CA ARG A 263 21.04 -3.39 12.59
C ARG A 263 22.00 -4.00 11.56
N LEU A 264 21.75 -5.24 11.21
CA LEU A 264 22.29 -5.95 10.06
C LEU A 264 21.21 -5.97 8.97
N ASN A 265 21.41 -5.23 7.91
CA ASN A 265 20.46 -5.12 6.80
C ASN A 265 20.63 -6.30 5.85
N LEU A 266 19.53 -6.99 5.51
CA LEU A 266 19.51 -8.15 4.61
C LEU A 266 18.95 -7.82 3.23
N GLY A 267 18.63 -6.55 2.98
CA GLY A 267 17.92 -6.14 1.77
C GLY A 267 16.40 -6.32 1.86
N GLY A 268 15.68 -5.80 0.86
CA GLY A 268 14.22 -5.96 0.79
C GLY A 268 13.42 -5.41 1.97
N GLY A 269 14.01 -4.54 2.78
CA GLY A 269 13.38 -4.01 4.00
C GLY A 269 13.55 -4.89 5.23
N TYR A 270 14.15 -6.07 5.11
CA TYR A 270 14.39 -7.00 6.21
C TYR A 270 15.73 -6.79 6.87
N GLY A 271 15.85 -7.21 8.12
CA GLY A 271 17.09 -7.11 8.88
C GLY A 271 17.05 -7.87 10.20
N ILE A 272 18.24 -8.01 10.79
CA ILE A 272 18.43 -8.46 12.15
C ILE A 272 18.80 -7.23 12.97
N HIS A 273 18.07 -6.92 14.04
CA HIS A 273 18.27 -5.69 14.80
C HIS A 273 17.92 -5.86 16.28
N GLY A 274 18.29 -4.88 17.09
CA GLY A 274 17.90 -4.81 18.50
C GLY A 274 16.40 -4.59 18.70
N THR A 275 15.96 -4.44 19.94
CA THR A 275 14.55 -4.21 20.25
C THR A 275 14.38 -3.31 21.45
N MET A 276 13.34 -2.47 21.40
CA MET A 276 12.84 -1.75 22.57
C MET A 276 11.84 -2.57 23.41
N TYR A 277 11.52 -3.81 22.97
CA TYR A 277 10.55 -4.70 23.61
C TYR A 277 11.20 -6.03 23.98
N PRO A 278 12.10 -6.10 25.00
CA PRO A 278 12.81 -7.32 25.36
C PRO A 278 11.90 -8.43 25.90
N ASP A 279 10.74 -8.08 26.43
CA ASP A 279 9.70 -9.00 26.92
C ASP A 279 9.03 -9.82 25.80
N GLN A 280 9.21 -9.42 24.55
CA GLN A 280 8.65 -10.11 23.39
C GLN A 280 9.63 -11.11 22.75
N LEU A 281 10.86 -11.20 23.23
CA LEU A 281 11.86 -12.14 22.70
C LEU A 281 11.41 -13.60 22.87
N GLY A 282 11.79 -14.43 21.90
CA GLY A 282 11.38 -15.84 21.84
C GLY A 282 10.00 -16.07 21.24
N ARG A 283 9.35 -15.05 20.68
CA ARG A 283 8.01 -15.12 20.11
C ARG A 283 7.99 -14.69 18.65
N SER A 284 7.04 -15.22 17.90
CA SER A 284 6.74 -14.80 16.52
C SER A 284 5.77 -13.61 16.55
N VAL A 285 6.31 -12.40 16.67
CA VAL A 285 5.54 -11.15 16.91
C VAL A 285 5.91 -10.00 15.98
N THR A 286 6.93 -10.19 15.13
CA THR A 286 7.41 -9.11 14.26
C THR A 286 6.64 -9.03 12.94
N HIS A 287 6.92 -8.01 12.15
CA HIS A 287 6.39 -7.85 10.80
C HIS A 287 7.35 -8.39 9.72
N GLY A 288 8.30 -9.24 10.11
CA GLY A 288 9.23 -9.92 9.21
C GLY A 288 10.70 -9.80 9.58
N CYS A 289 11.11 -8.75 10.30
CA CYS A 289 12.48 -8.63 10.82
C CYS A 289 12.75 -9.64 11.94
N VAL A 290 14.03 -9.94 12.15
CA VAL A 290 14.52 -10.74 13.27
C VAL A 290 14.97 -9.78 14.37
N ARG A 291 14.40 -9.91 15.58
CA ARG A 291 14.77 -9.09 16.74
C ARG A 291 15.64 -9.86 17.72
N LEU A 292 16.65 -9.20 18.22
CA LEU A 292 17.52 -9.70 19.29
C LEU A 292 17.49 -8.77 20.50
N GLY A 293 17.88 -9.27 21.67
CA GLY A 293 18.17 -8.46 22.82
C GLY A 293 19.40 -7.57 22.59
N ASP A 294 19.51 -6.46 23.32
CA ASP A 294 20.58 -5.45 23.11
C ASP A 294 21.98 -6.05 23.23
N ALA A 295 22.24 -6.88 24.25
CA ALA A 295 23.54 -7.52 24.44
C ALA A 295 23.87 -8.52 23.30
N ASP A 296 22.84 -9.20 22.76
CA ASP A 296 23.02 -10.20 21.71
C ASP A 296 23.24 -9.57 20.35
N ILE A 297 22.48 -8.51 20.04
CA ILE A 297 22.70 -7.78 18.77
C ILE A 297 24.06 -7.07 18.76
N GLU A 298 24.54 -6.56 19.91
CA GLU A 298 25.87 -5.93 20.02
C GLU A 298 26.98 -6.97 19.73
N LYS A 299 26.89 -8.15 20.33
CA LYS A 299 27.82 -9.26 20.06
C LYS A 299 27.77 -9.71 18.61
N LEU A 300 26.56 -9.93 18.09
CA LEU A 300 26.37 -10.33 16.70
C LEU A 300 26.91 -9.29 15.74
N PHE A 301 26.68 -8.00 16.01
CA PHE A 301 27.17 -6.88 15.19
C PHE A 301 28.71 -6.85 15.16
N ALA A 302 29.36 -7.09 16.28
CA ALA A 302 30.82 -7.15 16.36
C ALA A 302 31.41 -8.35 15.59
N MET A 303 30.69 -9.49 15.55
CA MET A 303 31.14 -10.73 14.90
C MET A 303 30.86 -10.77 13.40
N ALA A 304 29.77 -10.12 12.97
CA ALA A 304 29.27 -10.18 11.61
C ALA A 304 29.99 -9.19 10.68
N ASN A 305 30.15 -9.56 9.42
CA ASN A 305 30.70 -8.73 8.35
C ASN A 305 29.66 -8.52 7.26
N VAL A 306 29.80 -7.44 6.50
CA VAL A 306 29.07 -7.25 5.25
C VAL A 306 29.50 -8.38 4.30
N GLY A 307 28.53 -9.06 3.68
CA GLY A 307 28.74 -10.22 2.84
C GLY A 307 28.50 -11.56 3.55
N ASP A 308 28.52 -11.62 4.87
CA ASP A 308 28.25 -12.86 5.61
C ASP A 308 26.90 -13.46 5.22
N GLN A 309 26.88 -14.77 5.07
CA GLN A 309 25.67 -15.54 4.76
C GLN A 309 24.71 -15.58 5.93
N VAL A 310 23.43 -15.40 5.64
CA VAL A 310 22.32 -15.58 6.60
C VAL A 310 21.34 -16.61 6.03
N LEU A 311 21.18 -17.73 6.71
CA LEU A 311 20.21 -18.77 6.37
C LEU A 311 19.02 -18.65 7.32
N ILE A 312 17.81 -18.46 6.76
CA ILE A 312 16.54 -18.38 7.54
C ILE A 312 15.63 -19.54 7.12
N TYR A 313 15.14 -20.35 8.07
CA TYR A 313 14.25 -21.49 7.83
C TYR A 313 13.17 -21.63 8.89
#